data_6906cb9c7a1507a2d03607853791ae92
#
_entry.id   6906cb9c7a1507a2d03607853791ae92
#
_cell.length_a   1.000
_cell.length_b   1.000
_cell.length_c   1.000
_cell.angle_alpha   90.00
_cell.angle_beta   90.00
_cell.angle_gamma   90.00
#
_symmetry.space_group_name_H-M   'P 1'
#
loop_
_entity.id
_entity.type
_entity.pdbx_description
1 polymer ?
#
loop_
_entity_poly.entity_id
_entity_poly.type
_entity_poly.pdbx_seq_one_letter_code
_entity_poly.pdbx_strand_id
1 'polypeptide(L)'
;MQIYFTEDNKREYMKCVQEIVDTNWWSEGKYTQEFEQLCKCECGTKEAVAVSNCGSGLFMVCKYLGVEGKEVIIPGNTFYATTVAAKMAGAKVIYSDCNREDLCMSYDDMISKVTENTAAVIVVHIGGHIAFDIEKIARFCKKRKIALIEDCAHAHGATWNGKRAGAWGIAGVYSFYATKTLTTGEGGMIVTNNESIAEWCKVYRNYGKRITGNRLEFDKTIGGMNFRISEFT
;
A
#
# COMPACT_ATOMS: atom_id res chain seq x y z
N MET A 1 -7.87 1.08 21.88
CA MET A 1 -9.22 1.33 21.29
C MET A 1 -9.84 -0.02 21.02
N GLN A 2 -11.06 -0.27 21.50
CA GLN A 2 -11.81 -1.47 21.15
C GLN A 2 -12.66 -1.15 19.91
N ILE A 3 -12.58 -1.98 18.89
CA ILE A 3 -13.41 -1.87 17.70
C ILE A 3 -14.68 -2.66 17.96
N TYR A 4 -15.81 -2.02 17.70
CA TYR A 4 -17.11 -2.65 17.89
C TYR A 4 -17.57 -3.32 16.60
N PHE A 5 -17.81 -4.61 16.66
CA PHE A 5 -18.50 -5.38 15.63
C PHE A 5 -19.87 -5.77 16.12
N THR A 6 -20.90 -5.65 15.27
CA THR A 6 -22.24 -6.12 15.57
C THR A 6 -22.25 -7.63 15.74
N GLU A 7 -23.26 -8.17 16.43
CA GLU A 7 -23.40 -9.63 16.58
C GLU A 7 -23.62 -10.31 15.21
N ASP A 8 -24.22 -9.63 14.25
CA ASP A 8 -24.37 -10.13 12.88
C ASP A 8 -23.02 -10.23 12.18
N ASN A 9 -22.15 -9.20 12.28
CA ASN A 9 -20.80 -9.25 11.74
C ASN A 9 -19.99 -10.38 12.36
N LYS A 10 -20.09 -10.58 13.67
CA LYS A 10 -19.39 -11.67 14.36
C LYS A 10 -19.87 -13.04 13.88
N ARG A 11 -21.18 -13.22 13.72
CA ARG A 11 -21.76 -14.47 13.21
C ARG A 11 -21.28 -14.76 11.78
N GLU A 12 -21.28 -13.74 10.92
CA GLU A 12 -20.82 -13.90 9.55
C GLU A 12 -19.32 -14.24 9.48
N TYR A 13 -18.50 -13.52 10.26
CA TYR A 13 -17.07 -13.83 10.38
C TYR A 13 -16.83 -15.29 10.81
N MET A 14 -17.58 -15.78 11.82
CA MET A 14 -17.44 -17.16 12.28
C MET A 14 -17.84 -18.20 11.22
N LYS A 15 -18.81 -17.89 10.35
CA LYS A 15 -19.12 -18.76 9.19
C LYS A 15 -17.94 -18.82 8.21
N CYS A 16 -17.34 -17.65 7.88
CA CYS A 16 -16.17 -17.60 7.02
C CYS A 16 -15.00 -18.39 7.62
N VAL A 17 -14.75 -18.24 8.92
CA VAL A 17 -13.72 -19.03 9.63
C VAL A 17 -13.99 -20.51 9.54
N GLN A 18 -15.23 -20.95 9.73
CA GLN A 18 -15.59 -22.38 9.61
C GLN A 18 -15.33 -22.89 8.18
N GLU A 19 -15.72 -22.13 7.15
CA GLU A 19 -15.45 -22.51 5.76
C GLU A 19 -13.95 -22.64 5.48
N ILE A 20 -13.11 -21.71 5.99
CA ILE A 20 -11.65 -21.76 5.83
C ILE A 20 -11.11 -23.05 6.47
N VAL A 21 -11.58 -23.38 7.67
CA VAL A 21 -11.16 -24.59 8.39
C VAL A 21 -11.58 -25.85 7.61
N ASP A 22 -12.81 -25.91 7.13
CA ASP A 22 -13.36 -27.07 6.42
C ASP A 22 -12.66 -27.32 5.08
N THR A 23 -12.25 -26.26 4.38
CA THR A 23 -11.52 -26.36 3.09
C THR A 23 -10.04 -26.68 3.27
N ASN A 24 -9.47 -26.48 4.46
CA ASN A 24 -8.02 -26.56 4.75
C ASN A 24 -7.15 -25.63 3.89
N TRP A 25 -7.72 -24.55 3.33
CA TRP A 25 -6.99 -23.57 2.53
C TRP A 25 -6.81 -22.27 3.31
N TRP A 26 -5.71 -22.12 4.01
CA TRP A 26 -5.50 -21.11 5.05
C TRP A 26 -4.69 -19.88 4.62
N SER A 27 -4.20 -19.84 3.39
CA SER A 27 -3.39 -18.73 2.86
C SER A 27 -3.56 -18.59 1.35
N GLU A 28 -3.65 -17.36 0.84
CA GLU A 28 -3.80 -17.04 -0.59
C GLU A 28 -4.99 -17.76 -1.26
N GLY A 29 -6.09 -17.92 -0.52
CA GLY A 29 -7.29 -18.59 -0.97
C GLY A 29 -8.40 -17.65 -1.44
N LYS A 30 -9.64 -18.13 -1.27
CA LYS A 30 -10.87 -17.45 -1.73
C LYS A 30 -11.03 -16.07 -1.11
N TYR A 31 -10.91 -15.95 0.19
CA TYR A 31 -11.16 -14.67 0.90
C TYR A 31 -10.08 -13.62 0.60
N THR A 32 -8.83 -14.03 0.46
CA THR A 32 -7.76 -13.12 -0.02
C THR A 32 -8.10 -12.57 -1.41
N GLN A 33 -8.57 -13.41 -2.34
CA GLN A 33 -8.92 -13.01 -3.70
C GLN A 33 -10.15 -12.09 -3.72
N GLU A 34 -11.19 -12.42 -2.96
CA GLU A 34 -12.39 -11.58 -2.82
C GLU A 34 -12.03 -10.21 -2.23
N PHE A 35 -11.17 -10.18 -1.22
CA PHE A 35 -10.70 -8.94 -0.60
C PHE A 35 -9.90 -8.08 -1.58
N GLU A 36 -8.98 -8.68 -2.35
CA GLU A 36 -8.26 -7.98 -3.43
C GLU A 36 -9.25 -7.40 -4.46
N GLN A 37 -10.26 -8.17 -4.87
CA GLN A 37 -11.26 -7.71 -5.83
C GLN A 37 -12.13 -6.57 -5.30
N LEU A 38 -12.57 -6.64 -4.04
CA LEU A 38 -13.34 -5.57 -3.39
C LEU A 38 -12.52 -4.29 -3.29
N CYS A 39 -11.27 -4.36 -2.81
CA CYS A 39 -10.38 -3.20 -2.70
C CYS A 39 -10.09 -2.55 -4.07
N LYS A 40 -9.86 -3.36 -5.08
CA LYS A 40 -9.68 -2.90 -6.47
C LYS A 40 -10.90 -2.11 -6.97
N CYS A 41 -12.12 -2.62 -6.74
CA CYS A 41 -13.35 -1.94 -7.12
C CYS A 41 -13.55 -0.64 -6.33
N GLU A 42 -13.39 -0.67 -5.01
CA GLU A 42 -13.58 0.48 -4.13
C GLU A 42 -12.57 1.59 -4.40
N CYS A 43 -11.32 1.25 -4.70
CA CYS A 43 -10.29 2.24 -5.00
C CYS A 43 -10.33 2.71 -6.46
N GLY A 44 -11.09 2.06 -7.34
CA GLY A 44 -11.14 2.39 -8.76
C GLY A 44 -9.79 2.15 -9.46
N THR A 45 -9.06 1.12 -9.03
CA THR A 45 -7.77 0.72 -9.62
C THR A 45 -7.91 -0.59 -10.39
N LYS A 46 -6.93 -0.89 -11.26
CA LYS A 46 -6.95 -2.12 -12.07
C LYS A 46 -6.56 -3.35 -11.26
N GLU A 47 -5.68 -3.18 -10.28
CA GLU A 47 -5.12 -4.26 -9.49
C GLU A 47 -5.08 -3.92 -8.01
N ALA A 48 -5.19 -4.97 -7.19
CA ALA A 48 -4.95 -4.94 -5.76
C ALA A 48 -4.17 -6.18 -5.33
N VAL A 49 -3.28 -6.03 -4.35
CA VAL A 49 -2.44 -7.12 -3.81
C VAL A 49 -2.46 -7.05 -2.29
N ALA A 50 -3.07 -8.05 -1.67
CA ALA A 50 -3.13 -8.16 -0.23
C ALA A 50 -1.77 -8.55 0.35
N VAL A 51 -1.37 -7.88 1.43
CA VAL A 51 -0.07 -8.07 2.10
C VAL A 51 -0.26 -8.08 3.61
N SER A 52 0.75 -8.53 4.35
CA SER A 52 0.68 -8.68 5.81
C SER A 52 0.43 -7.37 6.56
N ASN A 53 0.86 -6.22 6.04
CA ASN A 53 0.62 -4.89 6.61
C ASN A 53 1.00 -3.78 5.61
N CYS A 54 0.61 -2.52 5.91
CA CYS A 54 0.94 -1.37 5.09
C CYS A 54 2.45 -1.15 4.92
N GLY A 55 3.22 -1.31 6.00
CA GLY A 55 4.68 -1.11 5.96
C GLY A 55 5.36 -2.07 4.98
N SER A 56 4.95 -3.35 4.95
CA SER A 56 5.46 -4.32 3.97
C SER A 56 5.05 -3.95 2.55
N GLY A 57 3.83 -3.45 2.35
CA GLY A 57 3.37 -2.96 1.05
C GLY A 57 4.19 -1.77 0.54
N LEU A 58 4.42 -0.75 1.38
CA LEU A 58 5.27 0.40 1.03
C LEU A 58 6.70 -0.03 0.71
N PHE A 59 7.27 -0.93 1.53
CA PHE A 59 8.59 -1.51 1.28
C PHE A 59 8.67 -2.21 -0.08
N MET A 60 7.68 -3.05 -0.40
CA MET A 60 7.64 -3.80 -1.66
C MET A 60 7.55 -2.87 -2.86
N VAL A 61 6.71 -1.83 -2.82
CA VAL A 61 6.62 -0.82 -3.88
C VAL A 61 7.95 -0.09 -4.04
N CYS A 62 8.60 0.32 -2.95
CA CYS A 62 9.94 0.94 -3.00
C CYS A 62 10.99 0.00 -3.60
N LYS A 63 10.98 -1.29 -3.26
CA LYS A 63 11.90 -2.29 -3.84
C LYS A 63 11.66 -2.47 -5.34
N TYR A 64 10.40 -2.55 -5.78
CA TYR A 64 10.06 -2.60 -7.20
C TYR A 64 10.62 -1.41 -7.99
N LEU A 65 10.54 -0.21 -7.41
CA LEU A 65 11.01 1.03 -8.02
C LEU A 65 12.55 1.16 -8.04
N GLY A 66 13.27 0.27 -7.36
CA GLY A 66 14.72 0.32 -7.30
C GLY A 66 15.26 1.60 -6.66
N VAL A 67 14.69 1.97 -5.50
CA VAL A 67 15.06 3.21 -4.79
C VAL A 67 16.40 3.11 -4.05
N GLU A 68 17.08 1.97 -4.09
CA GLU A 68 18.36 1.75 -3.41
C GLU A 68 19.41 2.78 -3.86
N GLY A 69 20.02 3.45 -2.89
CA GLY A 69 20.99 4.54 -3.12
C GLY A 69 20.39 5.85 -3.62
N LYS A 70 19.08 5.90 -3.89
CA LYS A 70 18.38 7.08 -4.39
C LYS A 70 17.61 7.80 -3.28
N GLU A 71 17.14 9.00 -3.58
CA GLU A 71 16.36 9.79 -2.64
C GLU A 71 14.87 9.48 -2.76
N VAL A 72 14.21 9.35 -1.59
CA VAL A 72 12.75 9.27 -1.47
C VAL A 72 12.29 10.39 -0.54
N ILE A 73 11.43 11.27 -1.05
CA ILE A 73 10.87 12.38 -0.28
C ILE A 73 9.59 11.90 0.42
N ILE A 74 9.51 12.13 1.73
CA ILE A 74 8.34 11.79 2.55
C ILE A 74 7.98 12.97 3.46
N PRO A 75 6.72 13.13 3.92
CA PRO A 75 6.39 14.19 4.85
C PRO A 75 7.00 13.91 6.22
N GLY A 76 7.39 14.97 6.95
CA GLY A 76 7.84 14.87 8.33
C GLY A 76 6.73 14.40 9.28
N ASN A 77 5.47 14.73 8.98
CA ASN A 77 4.30 14.27 9.72
C ASN A 77 3.79 12.94 9.13
N THR A 78 4.32 11.85 9.62
CA THR A 78 3.93 10.49 9.23
C THR A 78 4.17 9.50 10.38
N PHE A 79 3.49 8.36 10.31
CA PHE A 79 3.87 7.24 11.16
C PHE A 79 5.23 6.68 10.70
N TYR A 80 6.04 6.24 11.64
CA TYR A 80 7.43 5.82 11.39
C TYR A 80 7.58 4.69 10.34
N ALA A 81 6.54 3.89 10.13
CA ALA A 81 6.55 2.81 9.12
C ALA A 81 6.84 3.32 7.70
N THR A 82 6.36 4.50 7.31
CA THR A 82 6.63 5.09 5.99
C THR A 82 8.12 5.32 5.79
N THR A 83 8.78 5.89 6.81
CA THR A 83 10.23 6.10 6.83
C THR A 83 11.01 4.79 6.79
N VAL A 84 10.61 3.82 7.64
CA VAL A 84 11.29 2.52 7.73
C VAL A 84 11.18 1.76 6.42
N ALA A 85 10.00 1.74 5.78
CA ALA A 85 9.79 1.07 4.51
C ALA A 85 10.75 1.57 3.41
N ALA A 86 10.89 2.89 3.27
CA ALA A 86 11.81 3.49 2.32
C ALA A 86 13.28 3.19 2.67
N LYS A 87 13.67 3.32 3.95
CA LYS A 87 15.04 3.01 4.41
C LYS A 87 15.41 1.55 4.22
N MET A 88 14.53 0.62 4.57
CA MET A 88 14.77 -0.82 4.36
C MET A 88 14.87 -1.18 2.88
N ALA A 89 14.21 -0.44 2.00
CA ALA A 89 14.39 -0.58 0.56
C ALA A 89 15.73 -0.01 0.06
N GLY A 90 16.54 0.59 0.93
CA GLY A 90 17.86 1.14 0.63
C GLY A 90 17.84 2.62 0.24
N ALA A 91 16.72 3.32 0.40
CA ALA A 91 16.60 4.73 0.03
C ALA A 91 17.27 5.67 1.05
N LYS A 92 17.78 6.79 0.56
CA LYS A 92 18.08 7.98 1.33
C LYS A 92 16.77 8.78 1.51
N VAL A 93 16.24 8.79 2.72
CA VAL A 93 15.00 9.51 3.03
C VAL A 93 15.28 11.00 3.18
N ILE A 94 14.51 11.82 2.46
CA ILE A 94 14.50 13.28 2.56
C ILE A 94 13.13 13.69 3.11
N TYR A 95 13.12 14.49 4.17
CA TYR A 95 11.89 14.94 4.77
C TYR A 95 11.43 16.25 4.16
N SER A 96 10.13 16.29 3.82
CA SER A 96 9.42 17.51 3.43
C SER A 96 8.56 18.00 4.59
N ASP A 97 8.42 19.31 4.70
CA ASP A 97 7.50 19.92 5.65
C ASP A 97 6.03 19.72 5.23
N CYS A 98 5.13 20.04 6.13
CA CYS A 98 3.68 19.86 5.96
C CYS A 98 2.97 21.20 5.89
N ASN A 99 1.85 21.23 5.16
CA ASN A 99 0.91 22.34 5.21
C ASN A 99 0.28 22.45 6.60
N ARG A 100 -0.01 23.66 7.05
CA ARG A 100 -0.71 23.89 8.33
C ARG A 100 -2.19 23.51 8.26
N GLU A 101 -2.77 23.62 7.08
CA GLU A 101 -4.21 23.45 6.84
C GLU A 101 -4.64 22.00 6.90
N ASP A 102 -3.83 21.10 6.37
CA ASP A 102 -4.17 19.65 6.25
C ASP A 102 -3.15 18.71 6.90
N LEU A 103 -2.04 19.25 7.41
CA LEU A 103 -0.95 18.50 8.01
C LEU A 103 -0.34 17.43 7.09
N CYS A 104 -0.67 17.46 5.80
CA CYS A 104 -0.09 16.62 4.76
C CYS A 104 1.12 17.33 4.12
N MET A 105 1.81 16.63 3.21
CA MET A 105 3.00 17.13 2.52
C MET A 105 2.74 18.48 1.84
N SER A 106 3.59 19.46 2.11
CA SER A 106 3.60 20.75 1.40
C SER A 106 4.19 20.56 0.01
N TYR A 107 3.45 20.98 -1.03
CA TYR A 107 3.94 20.96 -2.40
C TYR A 107 5.20 21.83 -2.56
N ASP A 108 5.20 23.05 -2.00
CA ASP A 108 6.29 24.01 -2.17
C ASP A 108 7.58 23.53 -1.49
N ASP A 109 7.49 22.96 -0.30
CA ASP A 109 8.66 22.38 0.36
C ASP A 109 9.13 21.11 -0.35
N MET A 110 8.22 20.24 -0.77
CA MET A 110 8.54 19.03 -1.51
C MET A 110 9.34 19.35 -2.78
N ILE A 111 8.91 20.31 -3.62
CA ILE A 111 9.64 20.66 -4.84
C ILE A 111 11.02 21.24 -4.57
N SER A 112 11.20 21.96 -3.45
CA SER A 112 12.49 22.52 -3.04
C SER A 112 13.52 21.43 -2.67
N LYS A 113 13.05 20.23 -2.33
CA LYS A 113 13.87 19.08 -1.94
C LYS A 113 14.21 18.15 -3.10
N VAL A 114 13.56 18.34 -4.26
CA VAL A 114 13.78 17.44 -5.43
C VAL A 114 15.15 17.70 -6.03
N THR A 115 15.90 16.61 -6.22
CA THR A 115 17.18 16.58 -6.90
C THR A 115 17.15 15.61 -8.10
N GLU A 116 18.27 15.48 -8.82
CA GLU A 116 18.40 14.49 -9.89
C GLU A 116 18.40 13.04 -9.37
N ASN A 117 18.69 12.86 -8.08
CA ASN A 117 18.70 11.56 -7.42
C ASN A 117 17.33 11.17 -6.85
N THR A 118 16.31 12.04 -6.92
CA THR A 118 14.98 11.77 -6.38
C THR A 118 14.26 10.73 -7.25
N ALA A 119 14.05 9.53 -6.70
CA ALA A 119 13.37 8.42 -7.38
C ALA A 119 11.87 8.40 -7.11
N ALA A 120 11.46 8.75 -5.89
CA ALA A 120 10.05 8.68 -5.50
C ALA A 120 9.67 9.76 -4.48
N VAL A 121 8.39 10.05 -4.45
CA VAL A 121 7.71 10.84 -3.39
C VAL A 121 6.66 9.92 -2.78
N ILE A 122 6.60 9.86 -1.45
CA ILE A 122 5.52 9.18 -0.73
C ILE A 122 4.67 10.24 -0.05
N VAL A 123 3.46 10.44 -0.53
CA VAL A 123 2.47 11.30 0.14
C VAL A 123 1.71 10.47 1.17
N VAL A 124 1.50 11.03 2.35
CA VAL A 124 0.69 10.42 3.41
C VAL A 124 -0.61 11.18 3.55
N HIS A 125 -1.72 10.50 3.45
CA HIS A 125 -3.05 11.05 3.66
C HIS A 125 -3.39 11.01 5.16
N ILE A 126 -2.74 11.91 5.91
CA ILE A 126 -2.81 11.92 7.37
C ILE A 126 -4.23 12.26 7.86
N GLY A 127 -4.67 11.65 8.95
CA GLY A 127 -5.99 11.89 9.51
C GLY A 127 -7.17 11.35 8.67
N GLY A 128 -6.92 10.69 7.53
CA GLY A 128 -7.96 10.04 6.72
C GLY A 128 -8.54 10.91 5.61
N HIS A 129 -8.05 12.12 5.41
CA HIS A 129 -8.39 12.95 4.26
C HIS A 129 -7.26 12.94 3.22
N ILE A 130 -7.59 13.20 1.98
CA ILE A 130 -6.59 13.28 0.91
C ILE A 130 -5.83 14.60 1.03
N ALA A 131 -4.49 14.56 0.90
CA ALA A 131 -3.63 15.74 0.91
C ALA A 131 -4.13 16.80 -0.08
N PHE A 132 -4.28 18.04 0.36
CA PHE A 132 -4.86 19.11 -0.46
C PHE A 132 -4.03 19.43 -1.70
N ASP A 133 -2.74 19.22 -1.65
CA ASP A 133 -1.84 19.43 -2.78
C ASP A 133 -1.67 18.19 -3.69
N ILE A 134 -2.45 17.12 -3.50
CA ILE A 134 -2.26 15.85 -4.22
C ILE A 134 -2.23 16.01 -5.74
N GLU A 135 -3.10 16.85 -6.31
CA GLU A 135 -3.14 17.08 -7.76
C GLU A 135 -1.87 17.76 -8.29
N LYS A 136 -1.37 18.77 -7.54
CA LYS A 136 -0.14 19.47 -7.90
C LYS A 136 1.06 18.52 -7.82
N ILE A 137 1.15 17.75 -6.73
CA ILE A 137 2.19 16.74 -6.51
C ILE A 137 2.16 15.69 -7.61
N ALA A 138 0.99 15.10 -7.89
CA ALA A 138 0.85 14.07 -8.92
C ALA A 138 1.25 14.59 -10.32
N ARG A 139 0.81 15.80 -10.68
CA ARG A 139 1.18 16.43 -11.95
C ARG A 139 2.67 16.69 -12.06
N PHE A 140 3.29 17.20 -10.99
CA PHE A 140 4.72 17.46 -10.92
C PHE A 140 5.52 16.16 -11.05
N CYS A 141 5.21 15.14 -10.25
CA CYS A 141 5.87 13.85 -10.27
C CYS A 141 5.79 13.22 -11.67
N LYS A 142 4.61 13.22 -12.30
CA LYS A 142 4.43 12.73 -13.68
C LYS A 142 5.33 13.48 -14.68
N LYS A 143 5.37 14.82 -14.61
CA LYS A 143 6.21 15.64 -15.52
C LYS A 143 7.70 15.35 -15.33
N ARG A 144 8.13 15.12 -14.09
CA ARG A 144 9.55 14.87 -13.74
C ARG A 144 9.93 13.40 -13.81
N LYS A 145 8.99 12.49 -14.13
CA LYS A 145 9.17 11.03 -14.12
C LYS A 145 9.63 10.50 -12.76
N ILE A 146 9.18 11.14 -11.68
CA ILE A 146 9.36 10.70 -10.30
C ILE A 146 8.16 9.82 -9.92
N ALA A 147 8.39 8.70 -9.29
CA ALA A 147 7.30 7.83 -8.83
C ALA A 147 6.54 8.48 -7.66
N LEU A 148 5.21 8.56 -7.74
CA LEU A 148 4.37 8.97 -6.64
C LEU A 148 3.75 7.74 -5.99
N ILE A 149 3.98 7.56 -4.70
CA ILE A 149 3.37 6.52 -3.87
C ILE A 149 2.43 7.21 -2.87
N GLU A 150 1.29 6.60 -2.60
CA GLU A 150 0.35 7.10 -1.60
C GLU A 150 0.34 6.17 -0.39
N ASP A 151 0.67 6.68 0.79
CA ASP A 151 0.38 6.03 2.06
C ASP A 151 -1.06 6.36 2.46
N CYS A 152 -1.94 5.40 2.23
CA CYS A 152 -3.38 5.49 2.45
C CYS A 152 -3.79 4.84 3.77
N ALA A 153 -2.87 4.63 4.72
CA ALA A 153 -3.12 3.88 5.96
C ALA A 153 -4.26 4.44 6.81
N HIS A 154 -4.68 5.69 6.60
CA HIS A 154 -5.82 6.32 7.28
C HIS A 154 -6.99 6.64 6.32
N ALA A 155 -6.80 6.54 5.01
CA ALA A 155 -7.66 7.15 4.01
C ALA A 155 -8.63 6.17 3.32
N HIS A 156 -9.15 5.18 4.08
CA HIS A 156 -10.16 4.25 3.58
C HIS A 156 -11.41 5.01 3.13
N GLY A 157 -11.82 4.82 1.88
CA GLY A 157 -12.98 5.47 1.29
C GLY A 157 -12.82 6.96 0.97
N ALA A 158 -11.69 7.59 1.31
CA ALA A 158 -11.47 9.01 1.04
C ALA A 158 -11.43 9.31 -0.46
N THR A 159 -12.01 10.46 -0.83
CA THR A 159 -12.05 10.96 -2.22
C THR A 159 -11.67 12.42 -2.30
N TRP A 160 -11.05 12.81 -3.41
CA TRP A 160 -10.79 14.18 -3.77
C TRP A 160 -11.12 14.38 -5.26
N ASN A 161 -12.01 15.31 -5.56
CA ASN A 161 -12.50 15.56 -6.91
C ASN A 161 -12.94 14.27 -7.65
N GLY A 162 -13.67 13.41 -6.94
CA GLY A 162 -14.21 12.15 -7.47
C GLY A 162 -13.19 11.02 -7.61
N LYS A 163 -11.93 11.23 -7.22
CA LYS A 163 -10.88 10.22 -7.30
C LYS A 163 -10.49 9.70 -5.92
N ARG A 164 -10.39 8.40 -5.76
CA ARG A 164 -10.09 7.74 -4.49
C ARG A 164 -8.63 7.94 -4.08
N ALA A 165 -8.35 7.91 -2.78
CA ALA A 165 -7.01 7.70 -2.26
C ALA A 165 -6.42 6.42 -2.87
N GLY A 166 -5.11 6.41 -3.11
CA GLY A 166 -4.41 5.28 -3.72
C GLY A 166 -4.47 5.21 -5.25
N ALA A 167 -5.27 6.08 -5.89
CA ALA A 167 -5.38 6.13 -7.35
C ALA A 167 -4.61 7.29 -7.99
N TRP A 168 -4.02 8.19 -7.21
CA TRP A 168 -3.31 9.39 -7.70
C TRP A 168 -1.89 9.10 -8.16
N GLY A 169 -1.21 8.18 -7.47
CA GLY A 169 0.15 7.77 -7.74
C GLY A 169 0.26 6.53 -8.62
N ILE A 170 1.48 5.98 -8.65
CA ILE A 170 1.77 4.71 -9.31
C ILE A 170 1.23 3.53 -8.50
N ALA A 171 1.17 3.68 -7.17
CA ALA A 171 0.57 2.75 -6.24
C ALA A 171 0.11 3.48 -4.97
N GLY A 172 -0.94 2.97 -4.34
CA GLY A 172 -1.37 3.33 -3.00
C GLY A 172 -1.29 2.13 -2.07
N VAL A 173 -1.05 2.36 -0.77
CA VAL A 173 -0.95 1.28 0.20
C VAL A 173 -1.81 1.57 1.42
N TYR A 174 -2.72 0.65 1.72
CA TYR A 174 -3.65 0.73 2.85
C TYR A 174 -3.21 -0.13 4.02
N SER A 175 -3.66 0.24 5.21
CA SER A 175 -3.45 -0.51 6.45
C SER A 175 -4.78 -0.99 7.01
N PHE A 176 -4.84 -2.25 7.41
CA PHE A 176 -6.00 -2.83 8.12
C PHE A 176 -5.63 -3.20 9.56
N TYR A 177 -4.63 -2.51 10.12
CA TYR A 177 -4.25 -2.65 11.52
C TYR A 177 -5.43 -2.33 12.46
N ALA A 178 -5.41 -2.90 13.66
CA ALA A 178 -6.50 -2.87 14.64
C ALA A 178 -7.06 -1.47 14.98
N THR A 179 -6.30 -0.39 14.78
CA THR A 179 -6.75 0.99 15.08
C THR A 179 -7.32 1.73 13.88
N LYS A 180 -7.33 1.12 12.69
CA LYS A 180 -7.79 1.76 11.45
C LYS A 180 -9.32 1.78 11.37
N THR A 181 -9.87 2.70 10.58
CA THR A 181 -11.33 2.84 10.37
C THR A 181 -11.96 1.58 9.78
N LEU A 182 -11.20 0.86 8.94
CA LEU A 182 -11.52 -0.48 8.48
C LEU A 182 -10.36 -1.39 8.87
N THR A 183 -10.67 -2.47 9.59
CA THR A 183 -9.64 -3.33 10.18
C THR A 183 -9.94 -4.81 10.02
N THR A 184 -8.87 -5.58 9.92
CA THR A 184 -8.83 -7.04 9.99
C THR A 184 -7.93 -7.52 11.13
N GLY A 185 -7.56 -6.62 12.06
CA GLY A 185 -6.57 -6.84 13.12
C GLY A 185 -5.16 -6.57 12.62
N GLU A 186 -4.69 -7.30 11.64
CA GLU A 186 -3.47 -7.08 10.87
C GLU A 186 -3.78 -7.21 9.39
N GLY A 187 -3.13 -6.43 8.54
CA GLY A 187 -3.33 -6.50 7.09
C GLY A 187 -2.88 -5.25 6.37
N GLY A 188 -2.66 -5.38 5.09
CA GLY A 188 -2.37 -4.29 4.16
C GLY A 188 -2.86 -4.61 2.75
N MET A 189 -2.99 -3.58 1.93
CA MET A 189 -3.36 -3.72 0.53
C MET A 189 -2.56 -2.73 -0.32
N ILE A 190 -1.89 -3.23 -1.34
CA ILE A 190 -1.32 -2.41 -2.41
C ILE A 190 -2.38 -2.29 -3.49
N VAL A 191 -2.71 -1.08 -3.93
CA VAL A 191 -3.58 -0.83 -5.08
C VAL A 191 -2.81 -0.10 -6.16
N THR A 192 -3.04 -0.45 -7.43
CA THR A 192 -2.28 0.13 -8.54
C THR A 192 -3.02 -0.01 -9.88
N ASN A 193 -2.70 0.89 -10.81
CA ASN A 193 -3.10 0.76 -12.22
C ASN A 193 -2.00 0.13 -13.09
N ASN A 194 -0.88 -0.26 -12.49
CA ASN A 194 0.26 -0.86 -13.17
C ASN A 194 0.31 -2.37 -12.90
N GLU A 195 -0.06 -3.16 -13.91
CA GLU A 195 -0.08 -4.63 -13.83
C GLU A 195 1.29 -5.22 -13.47
N SER A 196 2.38 -4.62 -13.95
CA SER A 196 3.75 -5.11 -13.65
C SER A 196 4.10 -4.94 -12.17
N ILE A 197 3.63 -3.87 -11.51
CA ILE A 197 3.79 -3.71 -10.05
C ILE A 197 3.01 -4.82 -9.33
N ALA A 198 1.75 -5.03 -9.71
CA ALA A 198 0.90 -6.02 -9.07
C ALA A 198 1.50 -7.44 -9.20
N GLU A 199 1.88 -7.84 -10.40
CA GLU A 199 2.51 -9.12 -10.66
C GLU A 199 3.80 -9.31 -9.86
N TRP A 200 4.68 -8.31 -9.88
CA TRP A 200 5.92 -8.37 -9.11
C TRP A 200 5.64 -8.49 -7.60
N CYS A 201 4.69 -7.72 -7.08
CA CYS A 201 4.31 -7.78 -5.66
C CYS A 201 3.70 -9.15 -5.28
N LYS A 202 2.86 -9.75 -6.13
CA LYS A 202 2.31 -11.10 -5.89
C LYS A 202 3.43 -12.13 -5.77
N VAL A 203 4.44 -12.05 -6.60
CA VAL A 203 5.60 -12.94 -6.57
C VAL A 203 6.50 -12.64 -5.36
N TYR A 204 6.80 -11.37 -5.12
CA TYR A 204 7.69 -10.95 -4.04
C TYR A 204 7.13 -11.26 -2.64
N ARG A 205 5.79 -11.09 -2.43
CA ARG A 205 5.15 -11.42 -1.14
C ARG A 205 5.25 -12.90 -0.76
N ASN A 206 5.65 -13.77 -1.70
CA ASN A 206 5.70 -15.21 -1.54
C ASN A 206 7.04 -15.81 -1.99
N TYR A 207 8.15 -15.25 -1.53
CA TYR A 207 9.51 -15.76 -1.76
C TYR A 207 9.91 -15.90 -3.24
N GLY A 208 9.35 -15.12 -4.14
CA GLY A 208 9.62 -15.27 -5.57
C GLY A 208 8.85 -16.42 -6.23
N LYS A 209 7.84 -16.98 -5.55
CA LYS A 209 7.06 -18.12 -6.03
C LYS A 209 6.21 -17.76 -7.23
N ARG A 210 6.33 -18.52 -8.31
CA ARG A 210 5.48 -18.48 -9.49
C ARG A 210 4.87 -19.83 -9.78
N ILE A 211 3.65 -19.86 -10.31
CA ILE A 211 3.03 -21.06 -10.85
C ILE A 211 3.00 -20.89 -12.37
N THR A 212 3.80 -21.67 -13.09
CA THR A 212 3.86 -21.66 -14.55
C THR A 212 3.29 -22.99 -15.08
N GLY A 213 2.04 -22.96 -15.54
CA GLY A 213 1.29 -24.18 -15.82
C GLY A 213 1.09 -25.01 -14.55
N ASN A 214 1.55 -26.26 -14.55
CA ASN A 214 1.47 -27.16 -13.38
C ASN A 214 2.77 -27.21 -12.56
N ARG A 215 3.71 -26.29 -12.81
CA ARG A 215 5.01 -26.27 -12.12
C ARG A 215 5.11 -25.12 -11.17
N LEU A 216 5.65 -25.41 -10.00
CA LEU A 216 6.08 -24.41 -9.02
C LEU A 216 7.54 -24.05 -9.32
N GLU A 217 7.78 -22.77 -9.55
CA GLU A 217 9.10 -22.22 -9.77
C GLU A 217 9.36 -21.07 -8.80
N PHE A 218 10.64 -20.80 -8.53
CA PHE A 218 11.06 -19.65 -7.74
C PHE A 218 11.86 -18.69 -8.62
N ASP A 219 11.35 -17.48 -8.78
CA ASP A 219 12.05 -16.42 -9.49
C ASP A 219 13.18 -15.85 -8.63
N LYS A 220 14.38 -16.36 -8.84
CA LYS A 220 15.59 -15.97 -8.09
C LYS A 220 15.97 -14.51 -8.30
N THR A 221 15.52 -13.88 -9.38
CA THR A 221 15.82 -12.47 -9.68
C THR A 221 14.95 -11.53 -8.88
N ILE A 222 13.71 -11.93 -8.56
CA ILE A 222 12.79 -11.18 -7.73
C ILE A 222 13.07 -11.44 -6.25
N GLY A 223 13.30 -12.71 -5.87
CA GLY A 223 13.44 -13.11 -4.48
C GLY A 223 12.17 -12.86 -3.67
N GLY A 224 12.29 -12.19 -2.54
CA GLY A 224 11.16 -11.81 -1.71
C GLY A 224 11.13 -12.50 -0.35
N MET A 225 10.05 -12.26 0.39
CA MET A 225 9.85 -12.83 1.72
C MET A 225 8.39 -13.22 1.93
N ASN A 226 8.04 -13.72 3.12
CA ASN A 226 6.66 -13.94 3.49
C ASN A 226 6.00 -12.62 3.90
N PHE A 227 5.28 -12.01 2.99
CA PHE A 227 4.41 -10.86 3.24
C PHE A 227 2.95 -11.17 2.89
N ARG A 228 2.59 -12.45 2.88
CA ARG A 228 1.21 -12.88 2.63
C ARG A 228 0.29 -12.47 3.77
N ILE A 229 -0.97 -12.21 3.43
CA ILE A 229 -2.06 -12.13 4.39
C ILE A 229 -2.62 -13.54 4.66
N SER A 230 -3.21 -13.75 5.81
CA SER A 230 -3.90 -14.99 6.15
C SER A 230 -5.34 -14.96 5.63
N GLU A 231 -5.94 -16.13 5.33
CA GLU A 231 -7.37 -16.23 5.04
C GLU A 231 -8.24 -15.87 6.25
N PHE A 232 -7.71 -16.00 7.46
CA PHE A 232 -8.41 -15.65 8.71
C PHE A 232 -8.38 -14.14 9.03
N THR A 233 -7.74 -13.34 8.17
CA THR A 233 -7.61 -11.88 8.34
C THR A 233 -8.76 -11.14 7.63
#